data_56d864848ff6cc6514e914d4fd3eca60
#
_entry.id   56d864848ff6cc6514e914d4fd3eca60
#
_cell.length_a   1.000
_cell.length_b   1.000
_cell.length_c   1.000
_cell.angle_alpha   90.00
_cell.angle_beta   90.00
_cell.angle_gamma   90.00
#
_symmetry.space_group_name_H-M   'P 1'
#
loop_
_entity.id
_entity.type
_entity.pdbx_description
1 polymer ?
#
loop_
_entity_poly.entity_id
_entity_poly.type
_entity_poly.pdbx_seq_one_letter_code
_entity_poly.pdbx_strand_id
1 'polypeptide(L)'
;MIVTILAVILGSMILHELAHGLVAYGLGDTTAKDEGRLSLNPFKHLDPITSVLIPLLMYFTGGPIFGGAKPVPINTRRLKGGAWGMALVGIAGPLTNFLLALVAFLIGHFTGVIYGADIAGTIVMYVVSINLGFFIFNILPIPPLDGSRVLYAIAPDGVREVMEKIERGFGIWLVFGLILIFSSALSSLMINATNGILQFFLMLVGAQ
;
A
#
# COMPACT_ATOMS: atom_id res chain seq x y z
N MET A 1 10.28 -20.05 -3.25
CA MET A 1 9.22 -19.45 -2.45
C MET A 1 9.56 -18.03 -1.97
N ILE A 2 10.62 -17.77 -1.19
CA ILE A 2 10.99 -16.42 -0.70
C ILE A 2 11.19 -15.43 -1.86
N VAL A 3 11.93 -15.81 -2.91
CA VAL A 3 12.16 -14.95 -4.08
C VAL A 3 10.84 -14.55 -4.74
N THR A 4 9.88 -15.47 -4.83
CA THR A 4 8.54 -15.19 -5.40
C THR A 4 7.78 -14.17 -4.56
N ILE A 5 7.77 -14.35 -3.24
CA ILE A 5 7.13 -13.40 -2.31
C ILE A 5 7.76 -12.01 -2.44
N LEU A 6 9.08 -11.92 -2.45
CA LEU A 6 9.80 -10.65 -2.62
C LEU A 6 9.49 -9.99 -3.98
N ALA A 7 9.41 -10.78 -5.06
CA ALA A 7 9.05 -10.27 -6.37
C ALA A 7 7.61 -9.72 -6.40
N VAL A 8 6.66 -10.42 -5.76
CA VAL A 8 5.27 -9.94 -5.64
C VAL A 8 5.20 -8.65 -4.82
N ILE A 9 5.86 -8.62 -3.65
CA ILE A 9 5.92 -7.42 -2.81
C ILE A 9 6.47 -6.24 -3.61
N LEU A 10 7.64 -6.41 -4.24
CA LEU A 10 8.30 -5.34 -4.99
C LEU A 10 7.45 -4.87 -6.17
N GLY A 11 6.91 -5.79 -6.96
CA GLY A 11 6.03 -5.46 -8.09
C GLY A 11 4.77 -4.71 -7.65
N SER A 12 4.13 -5.16 -6.57
CA SER A 12 2.93 -4.52 -6.01
C SER A 12 3.22 -3.11 -5.48
N MET A 13 4.37 -2.92 -4.79
CA MET A 13 4.80 -1.61 -4.30
C MET A 13 5.11 -0.65 -5.44
N ILE A 14 5.78 -1.11 -6.51
CA ILE A 14 6.09 -0.28 -7.68
C ILE A 14 4.80 0.22 -8.35
N LEU A 15 3.82 -0.66 -8.55
CA LEU A 15 2.54 -0.30 -9.15
C LEU A 15 1.73 0.65 -8.26
N HIS A 16 1.76 0.44 -6.95
CA HIS A 16 1.17 1.32 -5.96
C HIS A 16 1.77 2.74 -6.03
N GLU A 17 3.08 2.87 -5.96
CA GLU A 17 3.79 4.16 -6.05
C GLU A 17 3.57 4.85 -7.41
N LEU A 18 3.59 4.05 -8.48
CA LEU A 18 3.32 4.56 -9.83
C LEU A 18 1.90 5.13 -9.94
N ALA A 19 0.92 4.50 -9.30
CA ALA A 19 -0.46 5.00 -9.30
C ALA A 19 -0.59 6.37 -8.63
N HIS A 20 0.07 6.58 -7.47
CA HIS A 20 0.15 7.89 -6.85
C HIS A 20 0.72 8.95 -7.81
N GLY A 21 1.85 8.63 -8.44
CA GLY A 21 2.53 9.54 -9.36
C GLY A 21 1.70 9.84 -10.62
N LEU A 22 1.01 8.85 -11.17
CA LEU A 22 0.15 9.03 -12.35
C LEU A 22 -1.06 9.90 -12.05
N VAL A 23 -1.72 9.68 -10.90
CA VAL A 23 -2.86 10.52 -10.48
C VAL A 23 -2.39 11.94 -10.18
N ALA A 24 -1.26 12.12 -9.49
CA ALA A 24 -0.66 13.43 -9.26
C ALA A 24 -0.36 14.15 -10.59
N TYR A 25 0.24 13.44 -11.55
CA TYR A 25 0.51 13.97 -12.88
C TYR A 25 -0.78 14.39 -13.62
N GLY A 26 -1.84 13.58 -13.56
CA GLY A 26 -3.15 13.92 -14.13
C GLY A 26 -3.78 15.15 -13.46
N LEU A 27 -3.49 15.40 -12.20
CA LEU A 27 -3.93 16.57 -11.43
C LEU A 27 -2.99 17.79 -11.60
N GLY A 28 -1.97 17.70 -12.46
CA GLY A 28 -1.10 18.83 -12.83
C GLY A 28 0.25 18.88 -12.11
N ASP A 29 0.56 17.94 -11.22
CA ASP A 29 1.87 17.85 -10.60
C ASP A 29 2.82 17.00 -11.47
N THR A 30 3.78 17.66 -12.13
CA THR A 30 4.78 17.01 -12.98
C THR A 30 6.00 16.49 -12.22
N THR A 31 6.09 16.72 -10.92
CA THR A 31 7.30 16.46 -10.11
C THR A 31 7.81 15.02 -10.28
N ALA A 32 6.94 14.03 -10.13
CA ALA A 32 7.31 12.62 -10.29
C ALA A 32 7.81 12.29 -11.70
N LYS A 33 7.23 12.91 -12.73
CA LYS A 33 7.65 12.76 -14.12
C LYS A 33 9.02 13.40 -14.34
N ASP A 34 9.20 14.64 -13.87
CA ASP A 34 10.42 15.42 -14.06
C ASP A 34 11.62 14.73 -13.38
N GLU A 35 11.40 14.06 -12.25
CA GLU A 35 12.42 13.25 -11.57
C GLU A 35 12.56 11.82 -12.15
N GLY A 36 11.84 11.48 -13.22
CA GLY A 36 11.89 10.17 -13.85
C GLY A 36 11.42 9.02 -12.95
N ARG A 37 10.53 9.35 -11.97
CA ARG A 37 9.98 8.40 -10.99
C ARG A 37 8.75 7.66 -11.50
N LEU A 38 8.11 8.11 -12.59
CA LEU A 38 7.06 7.37 -13.29
C LEU A 38 7.67 6.24 -14.13
N SER A 39 8.12 5.18 -13.47
CA SER A 39 8.90 4.11 -14.10
C SER A 39 8.62 2.78 -13.40
N LEU A 40 8.57 1.70 -14.17
CA LEU A 40 8.50 0.33 -13.64
C LEU A 40 9.88 -0.22 -13.22
N ASN A 41 10.95 0.55 -13.37
CA ASN A 41 12.29 0.14 -12.97
C ASN A 41 12.40 0.07 -11.44
N PRO A 42 12.57 -1.12 -10.83
CA PRO A 42 12.61 -1.28 -9.38
C PRO A 42 13.70 -0.46 -8.69
N PHE A 43 14.84 -0.26 -9.33
CA PHE A 43 15.95 0.52 -8.76
C PHE A 43 15.61 1.98 -8.51
N LYS A 44 14.60 2.53 -9.19
CA LYS A 44 14.13 3.88 -8.95
C LYS A 44 13.23 4.00 -7.70
N HIS A 45 12.71 2.89 -7.22
CA HIS A 45 11.80 2.81 -6.06
C HIS A 45 12.48 2.22 -4.82
N LEU A 46 13.75 1.81 -4.91
CA LEU A 46 14.51 1.35 -3.76
C LEU A 46 15.10 2.54 -3.00
N ASP A 47 14.95 2.51 -1.69
CA ASP A 47 15.65 3.38 -0.74
C ASP A 47 16.59 2.53 0.10
N PRO A 48 17.90 2.84 0.16
CA PRO A 48 18.87 2.03 0.91
C PRO A 48 18.51 1.86 2.38
N ILE A 49 17.86 2.84 2.99
CA ILE A 49 17.50 2.82 4.41
C ILE A 49 16.21 2.01 4.61
N THR A 50 15.13 2.43 3.98
CA THR A 50 13.80 1.85 4.24
C THR A 50 13.58 0.52 3.53
N SER A 51 14.21 0.30 2.37
CA SER A 51 14.03 -0.94 1.60
C SER A 51 15.07 -2.02 1.94
N VAL A 52 16.21 -1.67 2.55
CA VAL A 52 17.30 -2.62 2.83
C VAL A 52 17.72 -2.59 4.30
N LEU A 53 18.17 -1.44 4.82
CA LEU A 53 18.77 -1.36 6.15
C LEU A 53 17.75 -1.68 7.26
N ILE A 54 16.54 -1.10 7.20
CA ILE A 54 15.50 -1.33 8.22
C ILE A 54 15.05 -2.80 8.24
N PRO A 55 14.66 -3.45 7.10
CA PRO A 55 14.33 -4.87 7.09
C PRO A 55 15.44 -5.76 7.63
N LEU A 56 16.70 -5.44 7.29
CA LEU A 56 17.86 -6.20 7.74
C LEU A 56 18.07 -6.07 9.27
N LEU A 57 17.99 -4.86 9.81
CA LEU A 57 18.06 -4.65 11.26
C LEU A 57 16.92 -5.37 12.00
N MET A 58 15.71 -5.29 11.46
CA MET A 58 14.53 -5.99 12.02
C MET A 58 14.73 -7.52 12.04
N TYR A 59 15.27 -8.06 10.95
CA TYR A 59 15.62 -9.48 10.88
C TYR A 59 16.59 -9.90 11.98
N PHE A 60 17.68 -9.14 12.19
CA PHE A 60 18.69 -9.45 13.21
C PHE A 60 18.21 -9.22 14.65
N THR A 61 17.26 -8.33 14.86
CA THR A 61 16.67 -8.09 16.20
C THR A 61 15.52 -9.05 16.53
N GLY A 62 15.12 -9.93 15.59
CA GLY A 62 13.98 -10.83 15.78
C GLY A 62 12.63 -10.13 15.79
N GLY A 63 12.56 -8.87 15.36
CA GLY A 63 11.33 -8.11 15.26
C GLY A 63 10.55 -8.41 13.97
N PRO A 64 9.32 -7.89 13.85
CA PRO A 64 8.56 -8.00 12.61
C PRO A 64 9.30 -7.29 11.49
N ILE A 65 9.55 -7.99 10.37
CA ILE A 65 10.25 -7.41 9.22
C ILE A 65 9.34 -6.37 8.58
N PHE A 66 9.78 -5.13 8.62
CA PHE A 66 9.11 -3.99 8.04
C PHE A 66 10.06 -3.24 7.10
N GLY A 67 9.53 -2.74 6.00
CA GLY A 67 10.29 -1.95 5.03
C GLY A 67 9.36 -1.23 4.09
N GLY A 68 9.89 -0.32 3.31
CA GLY A 68 9.12 0.49 2.36
C GLY A 68 9.85 0.76 1.06
N ALA A 69 9.10 1.09 0.02
CA ALA A 69 9.66 1.69 -1.17
C ALA A 69 9.98 3.17 -0.92
N LYS A 70 10.86 3.72 -1.74
CA LYS A 70 11.06 5.17 -1.81
C LYS A 70 9.79 5.80 -2.37
N PRO A 71 9.08 6.64 -1.61
CA PRO A 71 7.82 7.22 -2.07
C PRO A 71 8.04 8.10 -3.31
N VAL A 72 7.03 8.14 -4.17
CA VAL A 72 7.01 9.03 -5.34
C VAL A 72 6.87 10.48 -4.85
N PRO A 73 7.71 11.42 -5.31
CA PRO A 73 7.65 12.81 -4.88
C PRO A 73 6.39 13.49 -5.41
N ILE A 74 5.65 14.15 -4.50
CA ILE A 74 4.42 14.87 -4.80
C ILE A 74 4.54 16.30 -4.29
N ASN A 75 4.30 17.27 -5.17
CA ASN A 75 4.27 18.69 -4.82
C ASN A 75 2.83 19.16 -4.70
N THR A 76 2.34 19.22 -3.46
CA THR A 76 0.95 19.61 -3.15
C THR A 76 0.58 21.00 -3.66
N ARG A 77 1.57 21.91 -3.86
CA ARG A 77 1.32 23.27 -4.41
C ARG A 77 0.98 23.26 -5.90
N ARG A 78 1.38 22.20 -6.64
CA ARG A 78 1.08 22.03 -8.07
C ARG A 78 -0.20 21.24 -8.29
N LEU A 79 -0.70 20.55 -7.27
CA LEU A 79 -1.86 19.67 -7.36
C LEU A 79 -3.15 20.49 -7.48
N LYS A 80 -3.91 20.23 -8.53
CA LYS A 80 -5.28 20.74 -8.66
C LYS A 80 -6.19 20.09 -7.62
N GLY A 81 -7.13 20.88 -7.05
CA GLY A 81 -8.08 20.39 -6.06
C GLY A 81 -7.59 20.42 -4.61
N GLY A 82 -6.36 20.91 -4.35
CA GLY A 82 -5.84 21.08 -2.98
C GLY A 82 -5.89 19.79 -2.15
N ALA A 83 -6.53 19.83 -0.97
CA ALA A 83 -6.66 18.67 -0.09
C ALA A 83 -7.40 17.49 -0.72
N TRP A 84 -8.44 17.75 -1.52
CA TRP A 84 -9.15 16.69 -2.25
C TRP A 84 -8.31 16.09 -3.37
N GLY A 85 -7.51 16.90 -4.07
CA GLY A 85 -6.54 16.40 -5.03
C GLY A 85 -5.54 15.44 -4.37
N MET A 86 -5.05 15.82 -3.17
CA MET A 86 -4.17 14.96 -2.39
C MET A 86 -4.86 13.69 -1.88
N ALA A 87 -6.16 13.75 -1.53
CA ALA A 87 -6.94 12.57 -1.17
C ALA A 87 -7.07 11.59 -2.34
N LEU A 88 -7.32 12.09 -3.56
CA LEU A 88 -7.36 11.25 -4.77
C LEU A 88 -6.02 10.59 -5.05
N VAL A 89 -4.93 11.34 -4.89
CA VAL A 89 -3.58 10.77 -4.97
C VAL A 89 -3.39 9.69 -3.91
N GLY A 90 -3.75 9.97 -2.65
CA GLY A 90 -3.61 9.02 -1.55
C GLY A 90 -4.38 7.70 -1.77
N ILE A 91 -5.60 7.76 -2.32
CA ILE A 91 -6.39 6.54 -2.59
C ILE A 91 -5.82 5.73 -3.77
N ALA A 92 -5.11 6.34 -4.71
CA ALA A 92 -4.68 5.70 -5.94
C ALA A 92 -3.81 4.45 -5.71
N GLY A 93 -2.86 4.51 -4.79
CA GLY A 93 -2.02 3.37 -4.41
C GLY A 93 -2.81 2.20 -3.84
N PRO A 94 -3.53 2.41 -2.72
CA PRO A 94 -4.36 1.36 -2.14
C PRO A 94 -5.38 0.77 -3.13
N LEU A 95 -6.05 1.61 -3.91
CA LEU A 95 -7.00 1.14 -4.93
C LEU A 95 -6.31 0.26 -5.98
N THR A 96 -5.10 0.59 -6.39
CA THR A 96 -4.31 -0.25 -7.30
C THR A 96 -4.04 -1.62 -6.69
N ASN A 97 -3.67 -1.68 -5.42
CA ASN A 97 -3.48 -2.97 -4.74
C ASN A 97 -4.79 -3.77 -4.65
N PHE A 98 -5.92 -3.13 -4.33
CA PHE A 98 -7.21 -3.79 -4.36
C PHE A 98 -7.54 -4.38 -5.73
N LEU A 99 -7.32 -3.62 -6.80
CA LEU A 99 -7.57 -4.08 -8.18
C LEU A 99 -6.62 -5.21 -8.59
N LEU A 100 -5.34 -5.15 -8.19
CA LEU A 100 -4.38 -6.25 -8.43
C LEU A 100 -4.83 -7.54 -7.73
N ALA A 101 -5.30 -7.45 -6.48
CA ALA A 101 -5.83 -8.60 -5.76
C ALA A 101 -7.08 -9.17 -6.44
N LEU A 102 -8.02 -8.30 -6.83
CA LEU A 102 -9.25 -8.72 -7.52
C LEU A 102 -8.95 -9.40 -8.85
N VAL A 103 -8.10 -8.79 -9.69
CA VAL A 103 -7.72 -9.36 -10.99
C VAL A 103 -7.03 -10.72 -10.83
N ALA A 104 -6.07 -10.81 -9.89
CA ALA A 104 -5.39 -12.07 -9.60
C ALA A 104 -6.37 -13.15 -9.10
N PHE A 105 -7.31 -12.78 -8.22
CA PHE A 105 -8.37 -13.68 -7.75
C PHE A 105 -9.24 -14.17 -8.90
N LEU A 106 -9.74 -13.26 -9.75
CA LEU A 106 -10.58 -13.63 -10.90
C LEU A 106 -9.87 -14.55 -11.88
N ILE A 107 -8.62 -14.23 -12.24
CA ILE A 107 -7.80 -15.10 -13.09
C ILE A 107 -7.66 -16.48 -12.44
N GLY A 108 -7.27 -16.54 -11.17
CA GLY A 108 -7.11 -17.80 -10.43
C GLY A 108 -8.39 -18.61 -10.33
N HIS A 109 -9.53 -17.94 -10.11
CA HIS A 109 -10.84 -18.60 -10.05
C HIS A 109 -11.26 -19.19 -11.39
N PHE A 110 -11.26 -18.39 -12.47
CA PHE A 110 -11.72 -18.84 -13.78
C PHE A 110 -10.79 -19.86 -14.46
N THR A 111 -9.51 -19.86 -14.12
CA THR A 111 -8.56 -20.89 -14.57
C THR A 111 -8.55 -22.13 -13.67
N GLY A 112 -9.21 -22.09 -12.52
CA GLY A 112 -9.18 -23.15 -11.51
C GLY A 112 -7.88 -23.22 -10.70
N VAL A 113 -6.87 -22.43 -11.04
CA VAL A 113 -5.52 -22.47 -10.44
C VAL A 113 -5.55 -22.14 -8.95
N ILE A 114 -6.44 -21.24 -8.52
CA ILE A 114 -6.54 -20.82 -7.10
C ILE A 114 -6.94 -21.98 -6.17
N TYR A 115 -7.56 -23.02 -6.71
CA TYR A 115 -8.01 -24.20 -5.96
C TYR A 115 -6.98 -25.35 -5.97
N GLY A 116 -5.91 -25.18 -6.76
CA GLY A 116 -4.81 -26.14 -6.82
C GLY A 116 -3.85 -26.00 -5.65
N ALA A 117 -3.37 -27.12 -5.12
CA ALA A 117 -2.30 -27.15 -4.11
C ALA A 117 -0.89 -27.07 -4.74
N ASP A 118 -0.80 -26.62 -5.96
CA ASP A 118 0.44 -26.50 -6.71
C ASP A 118 1.14 -25.13 -6.51
N ILE A 119 2.29 -24.97 -7.15
CA ILE A 119 3.07 -23.73 -7.07
C ILE A 119 2.28 -22.55 -7.67
N ALA A 120 1.52 -22.78 -8.75
CA ALA A 120 0.78 -21.73 -9.43
C ALA A 120 -0.34 -21.17 -8.53
N GLY A 121 -1.15 -22.06 -7.89
CA GLY A 121 -2.16 -21.67 -6.92
C GLY A 121 -1.59 -20.89 -5.75
N THR A 122 -0.46 -21.35 -5.23
CA THR A 122 0.27 -20.68 -4.14
C THR A 122 0.72 -19.25 -4.56
N ILE A 123 1.24 -19.07 -5.77
CA ILE A 123 1.65 -17.74 -6.27
C ILE A 123 0.45 -16.82 -6.40
N VAL A 124 -0.67 -17.28 -6.97
CA VAL A 124 -1.90 -16.47 -7.07
C VAL A 124 -2.37 -16.03 -5.70
N MET A 125 -2.40 -16.94 -4.72
CA MET A 125 -2.79 -16.60 -3.35
C MET A 125 -1.84 -15.59 -2.69
N TYR A 126 -0.53 -15.65 -2.96
CA TYR A 126 0.39 -14.60 -2.50
C TYR A 126 0.10 -13.25 -3.14
N VAL A 127 -0.16 -13.20 -4.46
CA VAL A 127 -0.54 -11.94 -5.12
C VAL A 127 -1.80 -11.36 -4.49
N VAL A 128 -2.83 -12.17 -4.28
CA VAL A 128 -4.07 -11.74 -3.65
C VAL A 128 -3.82 -11.23 -2.22
N SER A 129 -3.22 -12.06 -1.37
CA SER A 129 -3.06 -11.76 0.06
C SER A 129 -2.16 -10.57 0.32
N ILE A 130 -1.03 -10.46 -0.39
CA ILE A 130 -0.08 -9.34 -0.24
C ILE A 130 -0.73 -8.03 -0.67
N ASN A 131 -1.44 -8.03 -1.80
CA ASN A 131 -2.11 -6.82 -2.28
C ASN A 131 -3.30 -6.41 -1.41
N LEU A 132 -4.09 -7.35 -0.88
CA LEU A 132 -5.10 -7.04 0.12
C LEU A 132 -4.48 -6.48 1.40
N GLY A 133 -3.35 -7.05 1.84
CA GLY A 133 -2.59 -6.52 2.97
C GLY A 133 -2.16 -5.06 2.75
N PHE A 134 -1.58 -4.74 1.60
CA PHE A 134 -1.21 -3.36 1.26
C PHE A 134 -2.42 -2.43 1.18
N PHE A 135 -3.53 -2.88 0.56
CA PHE A 135 -4.77 -2.10 0.52
C PHE A 135 -5.29 -1.79 1.92
N ILE A 136 -5.50 -2.81 2.75
CA ILE A 136 -6.09 -2.67 4.09
C ILE A 136 -5.20 -1.80 4.98
N PHE A 137 -3.89 -2.00 4.96
CA PHE A 137 -2.96 -1.24 5.76
C PHE A 137 -2.91 0.23 5.35
N ASN A 138 -2.76 0.51 4.05
CA ASN A 138 -2.61 1.88 3.58
C ASN A 138 -3.92 2.67 3.56
N ILE A 139 -5.10 2.02 3.57
CA ILE A 139 -6.38 2.75 3.66
C ILE A 139 -6.70 3.22 5.09
N LEU A 140 -5.94 2.79 6.10
CA LEU A 140 -6.13 3.26 7.47
C LEU A 140 -5.95 4.79 7.55
N PRO A 141 -6.84 5.50 8.26
CA PRO A 141 -6.80 6.96 8.36
C PRO A 141 -5.76 7.46 9.38
N ILE A 142 -4.57 6.90 9.36
CA ILE A 142 -3.49 7.15 10.32
C ILE A 142 -2.29 7.78 9.59
N PRO A 143 -1.87 9.02 9.91
CA PRO A 143 -0.66 9.59 9.33
C PRO A 143 0.58 8.74 9.65
N PRO A 144 1.48 8.49 8.70
CA PRO A 144 1.56 9.02 7.34
C PRO A 144 0.94 8.12 6.25
N LEU A 145 0.08 7.13 6.61
CA LEU A 145 -0.52 6.20 5.64
C LEU A 145 -1.44 6.95 4.66
N ASP A 146 -1.63 6.37 3.48
CA ASP A 146 -2.37 7.01 2.37
C ASP A 146 -3.81 7.37 2.70
N GLY A 147 -4.51 6.51 3.47
CA GLY A 147 -5.87 6.77 3.94
C GLY A 147 -6.00 8.03 4.79
N SER A 148 -4.91 8.47 5.43
CA SER A 148 -4.90 9.73 6.18
C SER A 148 -5.13 10.95 5.30
N ARG A 149 -4.82 10.89 3.99
CA ARG A 149 -5.05 11.98 3.03
C ARG A 149 -6.54 12.24 2.82
N VAL A 150 -7.36 11.19 2.88
CA VAL A 150 -8.82 11.31 2.83
C VAL A 150 -9.34 11.96 4.10
N LEU A 151 -8.87 11.49 5.26
CA LEU A 151 -9.22 12.10 6.53
C LEU A 151 -8.82 13.59 6.56
N TYR A 152 -7.62 13.92 6.08
CA TYR A 152 -7.14 15.30 5.98
C TYR A 152 -8.07 16.18 5.12
N ALA A 153 -8.59 15.66 4.00
CA ALA A 153 -9.45 16.42 3.10
C ALA A 153 -10.79 16.83 3.75
N ILE A 154 -11.36 15.99 4.61
CA ILE A 154 -12.63 16.23 5.29
C ILE A 154 -12.46 16.86 6.69
N ALA A 155 -11.25 16.83 7.25
CA ALA A 155 -10.98 17.28 8.61
C ALA A 155 -11.06 18.81 8.75
N PRO A 156 -11.53 19.34 9.89
CA PRO A 156 -11.43 20.76 10.22
C PRO A 156 -9.96 21.16 10.47
N ASP A 157 -9.66 22.46 10.33
CA ASP A 157 -8.28 22.97 10.33
C ASP A 157 -7.48 22.58 11.58
N GLY A 158 -8.09 22.60 12.77
CA GLY A 158 -7.40 22.17 14.00
C GLY A 158 -6.95 20.71 13.97
N VAL A 159 -7.72 19.81 13.33
CA VAL A 159 -7.34 18.39 13.15
C VAL A 159 -6.23 18.27 12.09
N ARG A 160 -6.31 19.04 11.01
CA ARG A 160 -5.25 19.08 9.97
C ARG A 160 -3.90 19.49 10.56
N GLU A 161 -3.88 20.54 11.41
CA GLU A 161 -2.65 20.97 12.09
C GLU A 161 -2.03 19.84 12.94
N VAL A 162 -2.86 19.09 13.67
CA VAL A 162 -2.39 17.95 14.47
C VAL A 162 -1.82 16.87 13.57
N MET A 163 -2.52 16.52 12.48
CA MET A 163 -2.05 15.52 11.51
C MET A 163 -0.70 15.93 10.89
N GLU A 164 -0.53 17.20 10.52
CA GLU A 164 0.73 17.71 9.98
C GLU A 164 1.88 17.67 11.01
N LYS A 165 1.59 18.01 12.28
CA LYS A 165 2.59 17.93 13.36
C LYS A 165 3.06 16.50 13.57
N ILE A 166 2.12 15.54 13.58
CA ILE A 166 2.44 14.11 13.69
C ILE A 166 3.31 13.68 12.52
N GLU A 167 2.93 14.02 11.30
CA GLU A 167 3.64 13.60 10.09
C GLU A 167 5.06 14.15 10.04
N ARG A 168 5.25 15.44 10.35
CA ARG A 168 6.57 16.08 10.36
C ARG A 168 7.48 15.61 11.50
N GLY A 169 6.92 15.29 12.66
CA GLY A 169 7.70 14.95 13.85
C GLY A 169 7.92 13.47 14.07
N PHE A 170 6.85 12.69 13.97
CA PHE A 170 6.84 11.30 14.41
C PHE A 170 6.21 10.32 13.42
N GLY A 171 5.84 10.75 12.21
CA GLY A 171 4.98 9.98 11.30
C GLY A 171 5.35 8.50 11.19
N ILE A 172 6.58 8.20 10.77
CA ILE A 172 7.03 6.80 10.64
C ILE A 172 7.11 6.10 12.01
N TRP A 173 7.56 6.78 13.05
CA TRP A 173 7.68 6.23 14.41
C TRP A 173 6.33 5.96 15.04
N LEU A 174 5.30 6.77 14.70
CA LEU A 174 3.92 6.52 15.12
C LEU A 174 3.43 5.17 14.57
N VAL A 175 3.65 4.92 13.27
CA VAL A 175 3.27 3.64 12.64
C VAL A 175 4.00 2.48 13.29
N PHE A 176 5.31 2.60 13.51
CA PHE A 176 6.09 1.59 14.22
C PHE A 176 5.54 1.33 15.63
N GLY A 177 5.27 2.39 16.40
CA GLY A 177 4.71 2.28 17.76
C GLY A 177 3.35 1.59 17.75
N LEU A 178 2.48 1.94 16.81
CA LEU A 178 1.17 1.30 16.66
C LEU A 178 1.28 -0.19 16.30
N ILE A 179 2.18 -0.54 15.39
CA ILE A 179 2.44 -1.95 15.03
C ILE A 179 2.93 -2.73 16.26
N LEU A 180 3.87 -2.18 17.03
CA LEU A 180 4.43 -2.87 18.20
C LEU A 180 3.40 -3.01 19.33
N ILE A 181 2.67 -1.94 19.65
CA ILE A 181 1.76 -1.91 20.80
C ILE A 181 0.46 -2.67 20.47
N PHE A 182 -0.06 -2.53 19.26
CA PHE A 182 -1.35 -3.06 18.84
C PHE A 182 -1.24 -4.24 17.87
N SER A 183 -0.09 -4.94 17.85
CA SER A 183 0.18 -6.02 16.89
C SER A 183 -0.93 -7.06 16.80
N SER A 184 -1.49 -7.52 17.91
CA SER A 184 -2.57 -8.51 17.94
C SER A 184 -3.89 -7.93 17.39
N ALA A 185 -4.27 -6.72 17.80
CA ALA A 185 -5.48 -6.06 17.31
C ALA A 185 -5.36 -5.72 15.83
N LEU A 186 -4.21 -5.22 15.38
CA LEU A 186 -3.93 -4.93 13.99
C LEU A 186 -3.97 -6.20 13.14
N SER A 187 -3.35 -7.29 13.59
CA SER A 187 -3.39 -8.59 12.90
C SER A 187 -4.84 -9.10 12.79
N SER A 188 -5.63 -9.03 13.87
CA SER A 188 -7.03 -9.43 13.83
C SER A 188 -7.85 -8.59 12.86
N LEU A 189 -7.66 -7.27 12.88
CA LEU A 189 -8.30 -6.35 11.92
C LEU A 189 -7.95 -6.74 10.48
N MET A 190 -6.66 -6.94 10.19
CA MET A 190 -6.19 -7.28 8.84
C MET A 190 -6.72 -8.63 8.37
N ILE A 191 -6.71 -9.64 9.23
CA ILE A 191 -7.26 -10.98 8.91
C ILE A 191 -8.76 -10.88 8.64
N ASN A 192 -9.53 -10.22 9.51
CA ASN A 192 -10.98 -10.10 9.35
C ASN A 192 -11.35 -9.29 8.09
N ALA A 193 -10.65 -8.19 7.83
CA ALA A 193 -10.86 -7.40 6.62
C ALA A 193 -10.50 -8.20 5.35
N THR A 194 -9.36 -8.91 5.35
CA THR A 194 -8.96 -9.78 4.23
C THR A 194 -10.02 -10.84 3.96
N ASN A 195 -10.48 -11.54 5.00
CA ASN A 195 -11.51 -12.56 4.87
C ASN A 195 -12.83 -11.97 4.35
N GLY A 196 -13.24 -10.81 4.85
CA GLY A 196 -14.43 -10.11 4.36
C GLY A 196 -14.34 -9.75 2.88
N ILE A 197 -13.17 -9.26 2.43
CA ILE A 197 -12.96 -8.93 1.01
C ILE A 197 -12.91 -10.21 0.16
N LEU A 198 -12.29 -11.28 0.64
CA LEU A 198 -12.27 -12.56 -0.08
C LEU A 198 -13.68 -13.15 -0.21
N GLN A 199 -14.50 -13.07 0.82
CA GLN A 199 -15.92 -13.47 0.75
C GLN A 199 -16.68 -12.62 -0.28
N PHE A 200 -16.45 -11.31 -0.29
CA PHE A 200 -17.00 -10.43 -1.33
C PHE A 200 -16.55 -10.85 -2.74
N PHE A 201 -15.29 -11.21 -2.93
CA PHE A 201 -14.80 -11.71 -4.22
C PHE A 201 -15.47 -13.03 -4.63
N LEU A 202 -15.66 -13.95 -3.67
CA LEU A 202 -16.39 -15.21 -3.92
C LEU A 202 -17.87 -14.94 -4.31
N MET A 203 -18.53 -14.01 -3.64
CA MET A 203 -19.90 -13.62 -4.01
C MET A 203 -19.99 -13.05 -5.43
N LEU A 204 -18.99 -12.27 -5.87
CA LEU A 204 -18.94 -11.71 -7.23
C LEU A 204 -18.91 -12.80 -8.32
N VAL A 205 -18.31 -13.94 -8.03
CA VAL A 205 -18.20 -15.07 -9.00
C VAL A 205 -19.26 -16.16 -8.77
N GLY A 206 -20.22 -15.94 -7.85
CA GLY A 206 -21.27 -16.89 -7.55
C GLY A 206 -20.80 -18.15 -6.82
N ALA A 207 -19.62 -18.13 -6.24
CA ALA A 207 -19.10 -19.21 -5.39
C ALA A 207 -19.57 -18.99 -3.94
N GLN A 208 -20.28 -19.98 -3.40
CA GLN A 208 -20.73 -20.01 -2.00
C GLN A 208 -19.88 -20.96 -1.18
#